data_9ebc58efc39aa6f454f31a5c743745c6
#
_entry.id   9ebc58efc39aa6f454f31a5c743745c6
#
_cell.length_a   1.000
_cell.length_b   1.000
_cell.length_c   1.000
_cell.angle_alpha   90.00
_cell.angle_beta   90.00
_cell.angle_gamma   90.00
#
_symmetry.space_group_name_H-M   'P 1'
#
loop_
_entity.id
_entity.type
_entity.pdbx_description
1 polymer ?
#
loop_
_entity_poly.entity_id
_entity_poly.type
_entity_poly.pdbx_seq_one_letter_code
_entity_poly.pdbx_strand_id
1 'polypeptide(L)'
;SEMCIRDSLISVLIFFSVMVPLFLPDGMELAELGAVLTGYTLFSAAYLAENVRGGLQSVTKGQYEAADAIGLTSAQRTGFIVLPQALRVSIPQLVGQVIATFKETSLLAIIGLFDFLRVANSVIPAQSEFMGVKREGILLVAVIYFFFNFVISKYSQRLERRVGLGER
;
A
#
# COMPACT_ATOMS: atom_id res chain seq x y z
N SER A 1 -3.33 15.60 1.06
CA SER A 1 -3.23 14.57 0.00
C SER A 1 -3.61 13.16 0.48
N GLU A 2 -3.27 12.74 1.71
CA GLU A 2 -3.65 11.41 2.22
C GLU A 2 -5.17 11.19 2.32
N MET A 3 -5.95 12.23 2.66
CA MET A 3 -7.41 12.12 2.70
C MET A 3 -8.01 11.83 1.32
N CYS A 4 -7.52 12.46 0.27
CA CYS A 4 -7.99 12.19 -1.09
C CYS A 4 -7.71 10.76 -1.55
N ILE A 5 -6.59 10.18 -1.12
CA ILE A 5 -6.23 8.78 -1.45
C ILE A 5 -7.21 7.83 -0.78
N ARG A 6 -7.51 8.04 0.50
CA ARG A 6 -8.46 7.22 1.26
C ARG A 6 -9.88 7.30 0.70
N ASP A 7 -10.34 8.50 0.32
CA ASP A 7 -11.66 8.69 -0.29
C ASP A 7 -11.76 8.00 -1.65
N SER A 8 -10.69 8.07 -2.45
CA SER A 8 -10.60 7.35 -3.73
C SER A 8 -10.59 5.83 -3.52
N LEU A 9 -9.90 5.33 -2.51
CA LEU A 9 -9.88 3.91 -2.17
C LEU A 9 -11.28 3.41 -1.76
N ILE A 10 -11.99 4.15 -0.92
CA ILE A 10 -13.36 3.81 -0.53
C ILE A 10 -14.27 3.70 -1.75
N SER A 11 -14.18 4.67 -2.67
CA SER A 11 -14.95 4.66 -3.91
C SER A 11 -14.65 3.44 -4.79
N VAL A 12 -13.37 3.06 -4.91
CA VAL A 12 -12.94 1.85 -5.64
C VAL A 12 -13.46 0.59 -4.95
N LEU A 13 -13.36 0.50 -3.62
CA LEU A 13 -13.87 -0.66 -2.88
C LEU A 13 -15.38 -0.84 -3.04
N ILE A 14 -16.16 0.24 -2.95
CA ILE A 14 -17.61 0.20 -3.18
C ILE A 14 -17.90 -0.20 -4.63
N PHE A 15 -17.18 0.35 -5.60
CA PHE A 15 -17.36 0.01 -7.00
C PHE A 15 -17.14 -1.49 -7.25
N PHE A 16 -16.06 -2.06 -6.75
CA PHE A 16 -15.74 -3.47 -6.96
C PHE A 16 -16.61 -4.41 -6.13
N SER A 17 -17.05 -4.01 -4.93
CA SER A 17 -17.88 -4.86 -4.08
C SER A 17 -19.35 -4.84 -4.46
N VAL A 18 -19.86 -3.74 -5.01
CA VAL A 18 -21.29 -3.56 -5.30
C VAL A 18 -21.57 -3.51 -6.79
N MET A 19 -20.86 -2.64 -7.54
CA MET A 19 -21.16 -2.42 -8.97
C MET A 19 -20.70 -3.59 -9.84
N VAL A 20 -19.48 -4.09 -9.64
CA VAL A 20 -18.96 -5.17 -10.50
C VAL A 20 -19.84 -6.42 -10.44
N PRO A 21 -20.27 -6.93 -9.27
CA PRO A 21 -21.18 -8.08 -9.20
C PRO A 21 -22.52 -7.87 -9.93
N LEU A 22 -23.04 -6.63 -9.96
CA LEU A 22 -24.30 -6.33 -10.66
C LEU A 22 -24.20 -6.44 -12.18
N PHE A 23 -23.01 -6.31 -12.74
CA PHE A 23 -22.78 -6.40 -14.20
C PHE A 23 -22.23 -7.76 -14.64
N LEU A 24 -21.95 -8.68 -13.70
CA LEU A 24 -21.54 -10.02 -14.08
C LEU A 24 -22.75 -10.86 -14.54
N PRO A 25 -22.59 -11.68 -15.60
CA PRO A 25 -23.65 -12.60 -16.03
C PRO A 25 -23.95 -13.66 -14.96
N ASP A 26 -25.18 -14.14 -14.95
CA ASP A 26 -25.62 -15.22 -14.07
C ASP A 26 -24.70 -16.45 -14.21
N GLY A 27 -24.11 -16.88 -13.08
CA GLY A 27 -23.16 -18.00 -13.03
C GLY A 27 -21.68 -17.62 -12.90
N MET A 28 -21.32 -16.34 -13.00
CA MET A 28 -19.99 -15.82 -12.66
C MET A 28 -20.04 -15.04 -11.33
N GLU A 29 -20.32 -15.76 -10.24
CA GLU A 29 -20.24 -15.15 -8.91
C GLU A 29 -18.77 -14.95 -8.54
N LEU A 30 -18.30 -13.71 -8.63
CA LEU A 30 -17.04 -13.34 -7.97
C LEU A 30 -17.33 -13.32 -6.46
N ALA A 31 -16.66 -14.18 -5.71
CA ALA A 31 -16.73 -14.08 -4.26
C ALA A 31 -16.41 -12.62 -3.84
N GLU A 32 -17.21 -12.02 -2.96
CA GLU A 32 -17.08 -10.62 -2.53
C GLU A 32 -15.64 -10.26 -2.19
N LEU A 33 -14.92 -11.16 -1.52
CA LEU A 33 -13.51 -11.02 -1.22
C LEU A 33 -12.64 -10.93 -2.49
N GLY A 34 -12.95 -11.72 -3.53
CA GLY A 34 -12.20 -11.69 -4.79
C GLY A 34 -12.37 -10.38 -5.55
N ALA A 35 -13.59 -9.83 -5.60
CA ALA A 35 -13.86 -8.54 -6.21
C ALA A 35 -13.10 -7.41 -5.49
N VAL A 36 -13.14 -7.40 -4.16
CA VAL A 36 -12.45 -6.42 -3.33
C VAL A 36 -10.93 -6.52 -3.47
N LEU A 37 -10.37 -7.74 -3.43
CA LEU A 37 -8.93 -7.95 -3.62
C LEU A 37 -8.47 -7.48 -5.01
N THR A 38 -9.28 -7.69 -6.03
CA THR A 38 -8.98 -7.22 -7.39
C THR A 38 -8.95 -5.69 -7.44
N GLY A 39 -9.98 -5.03 -6.92
CA GLY A 39 -10.04 -3.57 -6.86
C GLY A 39 -8.90 -2.97 -6.06
N TYR A 40 -8.61 -3.54 -4.89
CA TYR A 40 -7.52 -3.09 -4.04
C TYR A 40 -6.14 -3.28 -4.69
N THR A 41 -5.94 -4.41 -5.37
CA THR A 41 -4.68 -4.70 -6.08
C THR A 41 -4.46 -3.72 -7.23
N LEU A 42 -5.48 -3.45 -8.04
CA LEU A 42 -5.40 -2.49 -9.14
C LEU A 42 -5.12 -1.08 -8.64
N PHE A 43 -5.81 -0.65 -7.58
CA PHE A 43 -5.59 0.64 -6.94
C PHE A 43 -4.16 0.77 -6.42
N SER A 44 -3.69 -0.22 -5.66
CA SER A 44 -2.33 -0.22 -5.11
C SER A 44 -1.27 -0.26 -6.21
N ALA A 45 -1.49 -1.04 -7.26
CA ALA A 45 -0.58 -1.10 -8.40
C ALA A 45 -0.43 0.24 -9.11
N ALA A 46 -1.53 1.00 -9.27
CA ALA A 46 -1.49 2.34 -9.86
C ALA A 46 -0.63 3.31 -9.02
N TYR A 47 -0.78 3.29 -7.70
CA TYR A 47 0.05 4.12 -6.80
C TYR A 47 1.51 3.69 -6.78
N LEU A 48 1.79 2.40 -6.79
CA LEU A 48 3.17 1.88 -6.86
C LEU A 48 3.83 2.29 -8.19
N ALA A 49 3.11 2.19 -9.30
CA ALA A 49 3.60 2.63 -10.61
C ALA A 49 3.93 4.13 -10.62
N GLU A 50 3.09 4.96 -9.99
CA GLU A 50 3.31 6.40 -9.89
C GLU A 50 4.53 6.73 -9.01
N ASN A 51 4.74 6.02 -7.92
CA ASN A 51 5.93 6.16 -7.09
C ASN A 51 7.22 5.82 -7.86
N VAL A 52 7.19 4.76 -8.66
CA VAL A 52 8.33 4.39 -9.52
C VAL A 52 8.54 5.43 -10.61
N ARG A 53 7.47 5.93 -11.22
CA ARG A 53 7.54 6.99 -12.23
C ARG A 53 8.17 8.26 -11.64
N GLY A 54 7.76 8.67 -10.44
CA GLY A 54 8.34 9.81 -9.71
C GLY A 54 9.83 9.61 -9.44
N GLY A 55 10.24 8.40 -9.04
CA GLY A 55 11.65 8.06 -8.87
C GLY A 55 12.46 8.15 -10.16
N LEU A 56 11.92 7.68 -11.28
CA LEU A 56 12.59 7.82 -12.59
C LEU A 56 12.72 9.28 -13.01
N GLN A 57 11.71 10.10 -12.77
CA GLN A 57 11.74 11.52 -13.10
C GLN A 57 12.67 12.35 -12.19
N SER A 58 13.03 11.85 -11.02
CA SER A 58 13.96 12.51 -10.10
C SER A 58 15.41 12.48 -10.58
N VAL A 59 15.75 11.58 -11.51
CA VAL A 59 17.10 11.49 -12.08
C VAL A 59 17.35 12.68 -12.99
N THR A 60 18.42 13.42 -12.73
CA THR A 60 18.75 14.65 -13.46
C THR A 60 19.13 14.38 -14.90
N LYS A 61 18.80 15.32 -15.79
CA LYS A 61 19.16 15.24 -17.23
C LYS A 61 20.66 15.05 -17.46
N GLY A 62 21.50 15.67 -16.62
CA GLY A 62 22.96 15.53 -16.70
C GLY A 62 23.47 14.09 -16.58
N GLN A 63 22.73 13.22 -15.85
CA GLN A 63 23.08 11.79 -15.77
C GLN A 63 22.83 11.07 -17.10
N TYR A 64 21.78 11.46 -17.81
CA TYR A 64 21.50 10.93 -19.16
C TYR A 64 22.53 11.41 -20.17
N GLU A 65 22.86 12.70 -20.15
CA GLU A 65 23.84 13.32 -21.05
C GLU A 65 25.26 12.76 -20.83
N ALA A 66 25.66 12.60 -19.57
CA ALA A 66 26.94 11.99 -19.22
C ALA A 66 27.05 10.53 -19.69
N ALA A 67 25.96 9.77 -19.55
CA ALA A 67 25.91 8.40 -20.04
C ALA A 67 25.99 8.29 -21.54
N ASP A 68 25.34 9.20 -22.25
CA ASP A 68 25.41 9.27 -23.73
C ASP A 68 26.78 9.69 -24.20
N ALA A 69 27.47 10.60 -23.50
CA ALA A 69 28.83 11.06 -23.82
C ALA A 69 29.87 9.94 -23.73
N ILE A 70 29.70 8.95 -22.86
CA ILE A 70 30.57 7.77 -22.77
C ILE A 70 30.13 6.62 -23.69
N GLY A 71 29.14 6.84 -24.57
CA GLY A 71 28.71 5.90 -25.59
C GLY A 71 27.83 4.77 -25.13
N LEU A 72 27.14 4.89 -23.97
CA LEU A 72 26.20 3.88 -23.50
C LEU A 72 24.94 3.85 -24.37
N THR A 73 24.49 2.65 -24.70
CA THR A 73 23.18 2.46 -25.34
C THR A 73 22.04 2.82 -24.35
N SER A 74 20.86 3.14 -24.86
CA SER A 74 19.69 3.48 -24.03
C SER A 74 19.38 2.42 -22.99
N ALA A 75 19.50 1.13 -23.31
CA ALA A 75 19.29 0.03 -22.37
C ALA A 75 20.35 0.00 -21.26
N GLN A 76 21.62 0.17 -21.62
CA GLN A 76 22.73 0.21 -20.67
C GLN A 76 22.63 1.44 -19.75
N ARG A 77 22.35 2.62 -20.31
CA ARG A 77 22.10 3.84 -19.56
C ARG A 77 21.00 3.65 -18.53
N THR A 78 19.86 3.11 -18.97
CA THR A 78 18.72 2.89 -18.08
C THR A 78 19.05 1.86 -17.00
N GLY A 79 19.65 0.73 -17.36
CA GLY A 79 19.94 -0.37 -16.43
C GLY A 79 21.04 -0.06 -15.41
N PHE A 80 22.14 0.59 -15.84
CA PHE A 80 23.30 0.77 -14.97
C PHE A 80 23.33 2.12 -14.25
N ILE A 81 22.70 3.16 -14.79
CA ILE A 81 22.78 4.52 -14.23
C ILE A 81 21.44 4.99 -13.69
N VAL A 82 20.40 4.97 -14.52
CA VAL A 82 19.10 5.59 -14.16
C VAL A 82 18.34 4.73 -13.14
N LEU A 83 18.20 3.44 -13.41
CA LEU A 83 17.38 2.55 -12.58
C LEU A 83 17.89 2.43 -11.13
N PRO A 84 19.20 2.26 -10.85
CA PRO A 84 19.69 2.22 -9.47
C PRO A 84 19.45 3.52 -8.71
N GLN A 85 19.57 4.68 -9.37
CA GLN A 85 19.32 5.98 -8.78
C GLN A 85 17.82 6.20 -8.52
N ALA A 86 16.99 5.89 -9.51
CA ALA A 86 15.53 5.97 -9.39
C ALA A 86 14.99 5.09 -8.26
N LEU A 87 15.47 3.85 -8.17
CA LEU A 87 15.07 2.94 -7.08
C LEU A 87 15.44 3.47 -5.70
N ARG A 88 16.60 4.11 -5.57
CA ARG A 88 17.01 4.74 -4.31
C ARG A 88 15.98 5.76 -3.83
N VAL A 89 15.51 6.62 -4.73
CA VAL A 89 14.50 7.66 -4.41
C VAL A 89 13.13 7.04 -4.17
N SER A 90 12.76 5.98 -4.89
CA SER A 90 11.45 5.33 -4.77
C SER A 90 11.29 4.49 -3.51
N ILE A 91 12.37 3.88 -2.98
CA ILE A 91 12.30 2.95 -1.85
C ILE A 91 11.59 3.53 -0.61
N PRO A 92 11.88 4.75 -0.13
CA PRO A 92 11.18 5.31 1.03
C PRO A 92 9.69 5.47 0.80
N GLN A 93 9.30 5.89 -0.40
CA GLN A 93 7.89 6.06 -0.78
C GLN A 93 7.16 4.71 -0.86
N LEU A 94 7.81 3.68 -1.43
CA LEU A 94 7.26 2.33 -1.49
C LEU A 94 7.03 1.73 -0.09
N VAL A 95 7.95 1.94 0.83
CA VAL A 95 7.78 1.47 2.22
C VAL A 95 6.67 2.26 2.92
N GLY A 96 6.59 3.57 2.71
CA GLY A 96 5.47 4.39 3.20
C GLY A 96 4.13 3.87 2.70
N GLN A 97 4.05 3.48 1.43
CA GLN A 97 2.85 2.87 0.84
C GLN A 97 2.49 1.52 1.49
N VAL A 98 3.46 0.65 1.77
CA VAL A 98 3.21 -0.62 2.49
C VAL A 98 2.62 -0.36 3.88
N ILE A 99 3.13 0.62 4.62
CA ILE A 99 2.59 1.00 5.93
C ILE A 99 1.16 1.55 5.81
N ALA A 100 0.91 2.40 4.80
CA ALA A 100 -0.42 2.94 4.54
C ALA A 100 -1.40 1.81 4.20
N THR A 101 -1.04 0.94 3.27
CA THR A 101 -1.81 -0.24 2.87
C THR A 101 -2.21 -1.09 4.07
N PHE A 102 -1.30 -1.36 4.99
CA PHE A 102 -1.58 -2.13 6.19
C PHE A 102 -2.63 -1.47 7.10
N LYS A 103 -2.62 -0.14 7.20
CA LYS A 103 -3.62 0.61 7.97
C LYS A 103 -4.97 0.69 7.25
N GLU A 104 -4.96 0.77 5.94
CA GLU A 104 -6.15 0.91 5.09
C GLU A 104 -6.99 -0.36 5.02
N THR A 105 -6.48 -1.51 5.44
CA THR A 105 -7.29 -2.73 5.58
C THR A 105 -8.50 -2.53 6.49
N SER A 106 -8.44 -1.61 7.45
CA SER A 106 -9.58 -1.25 8.31
C SER A 106 -10.76 -0.63 7.56
N LEU A 107 -10.54 -0.08 6.35
CA LEU A 107 -11.60 0.46 5.49
C LEU A 107 -12.50 -0.64 4.91
N LEU A 108 -12.05 -1.90 4.90
CA LEU A 108 -12.86 -3.05 4.49
C LEU A 108 -14.11 -3.22 5.36
N ALA A 109 -14.09 -2.68 6.58
CA ALA A 109 -15.26 -2.66 7.45
C ALA A 109 -16.44 -1.88 6.87
N ILE A 110 -16.20 -0.89 6.00
CA ILE A 110 -17.23 -0.06 5.35
C ILE A 110 -18.08 -0.90 4.39
N ILE A 111 -17.45 -1.83 3.68
CA ILE A 111 -18.11 -2.74 2.72
C ILE A 111 -18.59 -4.05 3.37
N GLY A 112 -18.58 -4.13 4.69
CA GLY A 112 -19.12 -5.28 5.40
C GLY A 112 -18.14 -6.40 5.71
N LEU A 113 -16.94 -6.38 5.15
CA LEU A 113 -15.92 -7.41 5.42
C LEU A 113 -15.37 -7.31 6.84
N PHE A 114 -15.05 -8.48 7.40
CA PHE A 114 -14.48 -8.58 8.73
C PHE A 114 -12.97 -8.39 8.65
N ASP A 115 -12.51 -7.23 9.08
CA ASP A 115 -11.10 -7.00 9.37
C ASP A 115 -10.79 -7.26 10.86
N PHE A 116 -9.52 -7.20 11.20
CA PHE A 116 -9.05 -7.48 12.55
C PHE A 116 -9.63 -6.51 13.59
N LEU A 117 -9.80 -5.22 13.23
CA LEU A 117 -10.39 -4.20 14.09
C LEU A 117 -11.89 -4.44 14.30
N ARG A 118 -12.62 -4.81 13.25
CA ARG A 118 -14.06 -5.11 13.35
C ARG A 118 -14.31 -6.35 14.20
N VAL A 119 -13.48 -7.38 14.08
CA VAL A 119 -13.58 -8.57 14.92
C VAL A 119 -13.45 -8.19 16.39
N ALA A 120 -12.45 -7.41 16.77
CA ALA A 120 -12.25 -6.98 18.15
C ALA A 120 -13.33 -6.01 18.67
N ASN A 121 -13.85 -5.14 17.79
CA ASN A 121 -14.80 -4.09 18.20
C ASN A 121 -16.25 -4.57 18.24
N SER A 122 -16.63 -5.55 17.43
CA SER A 122 -18.02 -5.94 17.23
C SER A 122 -18.29 -7.43 17.39
N VAL A 123 -17.43 -8.31 16.85
CA VAL A 123 -17.69 -9.76 16.83
C VAL A 123 -17.44 -10.39 18.20
N ILE A 124 -16.29 -10.10 18.81
CA ILE A 124 -15.94 -10.65 20.12
C ILE A 124 -16.92 -10.19 21.21
N PRO A 125 -17.21 -8.87 21.36
CA PRO A 125 -18.13 -8.39 22.38
C PRO A 125 -19.59 -8.80 22.18
N ALA A 126 -19.97 -9.25 20.98
CA ALA A 126 -21.32 -9.76 20.71
C ALA A 126 -21.58 -11.15 21.29
N GLN A 127 -20.54 -11.88 21.67
CA GLN A 127 -20.65 -13.19 22.32
C GLN A 127 -20.93 -13.01 23.81
N SER A 128 -21.85 -13.79 24.33
CA SER A 128 -22.30 -13.68 25.74
C SER A 128 -21.17 -13.85 26.77
N GLU A 129 -20.18 -14.66 26.45
CA GLU A 129 -19.02 -14.93 27.33
C GLU A 129 -18.03 -13.75 27.39
N PHE A 130 -18.05 -12.85 26.39
CA PHE A 130 -17.10 -11.74 26.25
C PHE A 130 -17.79 -10.37 26.31
N MET A 131 -19.01 -10.30 26.86
CA MET A 131 -19.69 -9.03 27.11
C MET A 131 -18.86 -8.16 28.05
N GLY A 132 -18.40 -7.01 27.54
CA GLY A 132 -17.57 -6.06 28.32
C GLY A 132 -16.09 -6.05 27.97
N VAL A 133 -15.57 -7.04 27.25
CA VAL A 133 -14.14 -7.15 26.86
C VAL A 133 -13.76 -6.30 25.63
N LYS A 134 -14.68 -5.41 25.20
CA LYS A 134 -14.45 -4.55 24.01
C LYS A 134 -13.19 -3.70 24.11
N ARG A 135 -12.92 -3.13 25.30
CA ARG A 135 -11.76 -2.27 25.53
C ARG A 135 -10.45 -3.04 25.39
N GLU A 136 -10.41 -4.20 25.99
CA GLU A 136 -9.25 -5.10 25.97
C GLU A 136 -8.97 -5.60 24.53
N GLY A 137 -10.02 -5.95 23.79
CA GLY A 137 -9.92 -6.34 22.39
C GLY A 137 -9.33 -5.22 21.52
N ILE A 138 -9.81 -4.00 21.67
CA ILE A 138 -9.27 -2.83 20.93
C ILE A 138 -7.83 -2.55 21.34
N LEU A 139 -7.48 -2.64 22.63
CA LEU A 139 -6.11 -2.47 23.09
C LEU A 139 -5.17 -3.52 22.51
N LEU A 140 -5.59 -4.78 22.45
CA LEU A 140 -4.82 -5.86 21.84
C LEU A 140 -4.54 -5.56 20.36
N VAL A 141 -5.57 -5.17 19.62
CA VAL A 141 -5.43 -4.79 18.20
C VAL A 141 -4.48 -3.60 18.06
N ALA A 142 -4.62 -2.57 18.89
CA ALA A 142 -3.74 -1.40 18.84
C ALA A 142 -2.26 -1.78 19.09
N VAL A 143 -1.99 -2.66 20.05
CA VAL A 143 -0.63 -3.17 20.33
C VAL A 143 -0.08 -3.94 19.12
N ILE A 144 -0.88 -4.79 18.50
CA ILE A 144 -0.47 -5.56 17.32
C ILE A 144 -0.16 -4.63 16.15
N TYR A 145 -1.06 -3.68 15.83
CA TYR A 145 -0.82 -2.69 14.78
C TYR A 145 0.42 -1.83 15.06
N PHE A 146 0.60 -1.41 16.32
CA PHE A 146 1.78 -0.66 16.73
C PHE A 146 3.06 -1.47 16.50
N PHE A 147 3.08 -2.74 16.93
CA PHE A 147 4.24 -3.61 16.78
C PHE A 147 4.64 -3.80 15.31
N PHE A 148 3.67 -4.16 14.45
CA PHE A 148 3.95 -4.33 13.02
C PHE A 148 4.42 -3.04 12.36
N ASN A 149 3.72 -1.92 12.60
CA ASN A 149 4.13 -0.63 12.05
C ASN A 149 5.52 -0.20 12.55
N PHE A 150 5.84 -0.47 13.82
CA PHE A 150 7.16 -0.17 14.39
C PHE A 150 8.26 -1.00 13.73
N VAL A 151 8.05 -2.30 13.54
CA VAL A 151 9.01 -3.18 12.88
C VAL A 151 9.24 -2.74 11.43
N ILE A 152 8.17 -2.51 10.67
CA ILE A 152 8.26 -2.06 9.28
C ILE A 152 8.98 -0.71 9.20
N SER A 153 8.66 0.24 10.07
CA SER A 153 9.30 1.56 10.11
C SER A 153 10.80 1.46 10.43
N LYS A 154 11.18 0.61 11.39
CA LYS A 154 12.60 0.36 11.71
C LYS A 154 13.36 -0.29 10.56
N TYR A 155 12.70 -1.22 9.86
CA TYR A 155 13.28 -1.84 8.67
C TYR A 155 13.46 -0.82 7.54
N SER A 156 12.45 0.03 7.29
CA SER A 156 12.53 1.14 6.34
C SER A 156 13.73 2.04 6.59
N GLN A 157 13.88 2.54 7.83
CA GLN A 157 15.00 3.41 8.22
C GLN A 157 16.37 2.75 8.00
N ARG A 158 16.47 1.44 8.23
CA ARG A 158 17.71 0.71 7.94
C ARG A 158 17.98 0.61 6.44
N LEU A 159 16.92 0.40 5.66
CA LEU A 159 17.02 0.32 4.21
C LEU A 159 17.43 1.67 3.62
N GLU A 160 16.80 2.76 4.06
CA GLU A 160 17.13 4.15 3.67
C GLU A 160 18.59 4.49 3.94
N ARG A 161 19.12 4.13 5.12
CA ARG A 161 20.52 4.33 5.46
C ARG A 161 21.47 3.53 4.56
N ARG A 162 21.12 2.27 4.23
CA ARG A 162 21.93 1.44 3.31
C ARG A 162 21.95 1.97 1.89
N VAL A 163 20.87 2.62 1.48
CA VAL A 163 20.71 3.18 0.13
C VAL A 163 21.34 4.59 0.02
N GLY A 164 21.86 5.16 1.13
CA GLY A 164 22.57 6.44 1.13
C GLY A 164 21.67 7.68 1.09
N LEU A 165 20.38 7.54 1.49
CA LEU A 165 19.43 8.67 1.56
C LEU A 165 19.43 9.37 2.94
N GLY A 166 20.17 8.86 3.91
CA GLY A 166 20.20 9.35 5.29
C GLY A 166 21.27 10.41 5.60
N GLU A 167 22.02 10.88 4.64
CA GLU A 167 23.03 11.93 4.81
C GLU A 167 22.68 13.16 3.98
N ARG A 168 21.76 13.98 4.53
CA ARG A 168 21.64 15.41 4.25
C ARG A 168 21.19 16.12 5.49
#